data_cc7b1cd2e04a720243e5c065a00de56d
#
_entry.id   cc7b1cd2e04a720243e5c065a00de56d
#
_cell.length_a   1.000
_cell.length_b   1.000
_cell.length_c   1.000
_cell.angle_alpha   90.00
_cell.angle_beta   90.00
_cell.angle_gamma   90.00
#
_symmetry.space_group_name_H-M   'P 1'
#
loop_
_entity.id
_entity.type
_entity.pdbx_description
1 polymer ?
#
loop_
_entity_poly.entity_id
_entity_poly.type
_entity_poly.pdbx_seq_one_letter_code
_entity_poly.pdbx_strand_id
1 'polypeptide(L)'
;QTMINRILIRIKVLQIVYSYYQNGNGDLKVAENELLFSLQKSYDLYYYFLLLIIEVTNLQRRILDTRKCKYMPTDEELNPNTRFVDNRFVAQLAENDTLKKYVDEQGLSWSNDEEFVKNVLDTILSSEIYAEYLKNEEDSYETDREFWRQIFEKVICGNEMIEEYRSEERRVG
;
A
#
# COMPACT_ATOMS: atom_id res chain seq x y z
N GLN A 1 -16.87 -6.66 -2.31
CA GLN A 1 -16.14 -6.35 -3.56
C GLN A 1 -16.81 -5.29 -4.44
N THR A 2 -18.07 -4.93 -4.19
CA THR A 2 -18.87 -4.17 -5.17
C THR A 2 -19.06 -2.69 -4.88
N MET A 3 -18.85 -2.20 -3.65
CA MET A 3 -19.18 -0.79 -3.32
C MET A 3 -18.07 0.20 -3.72
N ILE A 4 -16.82 -0.12 -3.48
CA ILE A 4 -15.68 0.75 -3.82
C ILE A 4 -15.56 0.89 -5.34
N ASN A 5 -15.76 -0.19 -6.08
CA ASN A 5 -15.74 -0.19 -7.54
C ASN A 5 -16.80 0.71 -8.16
N ARG A 6 -18.04 0.70 -7.63
CA ARG A 6 -19.12 1.54 -8.18
C ARG A 6 -18.91 3.02 -7.94
N ILE A 7 -18.43 3.40 -6.75
CA ILE A 7 -18.12 4.80 -6.44
C ILE A 7 -16.96 5.30 -7.29
N LEU A 8 -15.88 4.52 -7.40
CA LEU A 8 -14.72 4.86 -8.22
C LEU A 8 -15.12 5.03 -9.69
N ILE A 9 -15.90 4.09 -10.25
CA ILE A 9 -16.39 4.15 -11.62
C ILE A 9 -17.23 5.42 -11.82
N ARG A 10 -18.15 5.73 -10.92
CA ARG A 10 -18.98 6.95 -10.99
C ARG A 10 -18.16 8.22 -10.98
N ILE A 11 -17.15 8.32 -10.08
CA ILE A 11 -16.25 9.48 -10.01
C ILE A 11 -15.47 9.61 -11.32
N LYS A 12 -14.91 8.52 -11.85
CA LYS A 12 -14.14 8.54 -13.10
C LYS A 12 -15.00 8.87 -14.30
N VAL A 13 -16.22 8.34 -14.38
CA VAL A 13 -17.19 8.70 -15.44
C VAL A 13 -17.52 10.19 -15.39
N LEU A 14 -17.79 10.76 -14.20
CA LEU A 14 -18.06 12.18 -14.03
C LEU A 14 -16.87 13.05 -14.47
N GLN A 15 -15.64 12.67 -14.11
CA GLN A 15 -14.43 13.38 -14.50
C GLN A 15 -14.23 13.38 -16.03
N ILE A 16 -14.44 12.26 -16.70
CA ILE A 16 -14.30 12.12 -18.14
C ILE A 16 -15.42 12.85 -18.88
N VAL A 17 -16.66 12.75 -18.42
CA VAL A 17 -17.80 13.49 -19.00
C VAL A 17 -17.58 14.99 -18.88
N TYR A 18 -17.13 15.47 -17.74
CA TYR A 18 -16.81 16.89 -17.54
C TYR A 18 -15.69 17.36 -18.48
N SER A 19 -14.61 16.61 -18.60
CA SER A 19 -13.51 16.89 -19.52
C SER A 19 -13.99 16.90 -20.99
N TYR A 20 -14.83 15.95 -21.37
CA TYR A 20 -15.43 15.87 -22.71
C TYR A 20 -16.26 17.13 -23.05
N TYR A 21 -17.10 17.58 -22.10
CA TYR A 21 -17.89 18.79 -22.30
C TYR A 21 -17.05 20.07 -22.36
N GLN A 22 -15.98 20.16 -21.59
CA GLN A 22 -15.09 21.33 -21.61
C GLN A 22 -14.27 21.44 -22.90
N ASN A 23 -13.83 20.32 -23.44
CA ASN A 23 -12.98 20.29 -24.64
C ASN A 23 -13.74 20.39 -25.97
N GLY A 24 -15.08 20.37 -25.95
CA GLY A 24 -15.97 20.86 -27.02
C GLY A 24 -16.05 20.03 -28.31
N ASN A 25 -15.15 19.07 -28.58
CA ASN A 25 -15.11 18.27 -29.81
C ASN A 25 -14.36 16.94 -29.65
N GLY A 26 -14.41 16.33 -28.48
CA GLY A 26 -13.77 15.05 -28.24
C GLY A 26 -14.48 13.88 -28.92
N ASP A 27 -13.72 12.99 -29.54
CA ASP A 27 -14.24 11.70 -30.00
C ASP A 27 -14.68 10.87 -28.78
N LEU A 28 -15.92 10.37 -28.81
CA LEU A 28 -16.48 9.52 -27.74
C LEU A 28 -15.58 8.30 -27.46
N LYS A 29 -14.97 7.74 -28.50
CA LYS A 29 -14.08 6.59 -28.37
C LYS A 29 -12.77 6.96 -27.63
N VAL A 30 -12.27 8.15 -27.81
CA VAL A 30 -11.11 8.66 -27.06
C VAL A 30 -11.49 8.83 -25.60
N ALA A 31 -12.64 9.41 -25.28
CA ALA A 31 -13.11 9.56 -23.91
C ALA A 31 -13.35 8.20 -23.22
N GLU A 32 -13.87 7.20 -23.92
CA GLU A 32 -14.03 5.83 -23.43
C GLU A 32 -12.65 5.20 -23.10
N ASN A 33 -11.69 5.32 -24.01
CA ASN A 33 -10.34 4.80 -23.79
C ASN A 33 -9.64 5.49 -22.61
N GLU A 34 -9.78 6.80 -22.46
CA GLU A 34 -9.27 7.54 -21.30
C GLU A 34 -9.89 7.08 -20.00
N LEU A 35 -11.21 6.80 -19.99
CA LEU A 35 -11.90 6.25 -18.83
C LEU A 35 -11.33 4.88 -18.44
N LEU A 36 -11.23 3.97 -19.40
CA LEU A 36 -10.69 2.62 -19.17
C LEU A 36 -9.25 2.66 -18.67
N PHE A 37 -8.41 3.50 -19.27
CA PHE A 37 -7.03 3.71 -18.83
C PHE A 37 -6.97 4.28 -17.41
N SER A 38 -7.78 5.29 -17.09
CA SER A 38 -7.84 5.88 -15.75
C SER A 38 -8.32 4.87 -14.68
N LEU A 39 -9.27 4.00 -15.01
CA LEU A 39 -9.70 2.92 -14.14
C LEU A 39 -8.58 1.90 -13.91
N GLN A 40 -7.90 1.48 -14.97
CA GLN A 40 -6.76 0.54 -14.89
C GLN A 40 -5.67 1.10 -13.97
N LYS A 41 -5.27 2.35 -14.15
CA LYS A 41 -4.28 3.03 -13.29
C LYS A 41 -4.71 3.10 -11.83
N SER A 42 -6.00 3.31 -11.56
CA SER A 42 -6.52 3.33 -10.19
C SER A 42 -6.48 1.93 -9.54
N TYR A 43 -6.72 0.87 -10.30
CA TYR A 43 -6.56 -0.51 -9.83
C TYR A 43 -5.09 -0.85 -9.59
N ASP A 44 -4.20 -0.49 -10.51
CA ASP A 44 -2.76 -0.70 -10.35
C ASP A 44 -2.26 -0.04 -9.07
N LEU A 45 -2.64 1.22 -8.82
CA LEU A 45 -2.27 1.95 -7.61
C LEU A 45 -2.80 1.26 -6.34
N TYR A 46 -4.05 0.78 -6.36
CA TYR A 46 -4.64 0.06 -5.23
C TYR A 46 -3.84 -1.21 -4.90
N TYR A 47 -3.57 -2.06 -5.90
CA TYR A 47 -2.81 -3.29 -5.69
C TYR A 47 -1.35 -3.01 -5.35
N TYR A 48 -0.77 -1.94 -5.88
CA TYR A 48 0.58 -1.50 -5.57
C TYR A 48 0.72 -1.13 -4.09
N PHE A 49 -0.27 -0.45 -3.50
CA PHE A 49 -0.27 -0.17 -2.06
C PHE A 49 -0.51 -1.42 -1.21
N LEU A 50 -1.34 -2.35 -1.63
CA LEU A 50 -1.47 -3.64 -0.92
C LEU A 50 -0.14 -4.41 -0.93
N LEU A 51 0.56 -4.39 -2.04
CA LEU A 51 1.90 -4.97 -2.15
C LEU A 51 2.92 -4.25 -1.25
N LEU A 52 2.83 -2.92 -1.11
CA LEU A 52 3.68 -2.15 -0.21
C LEU A 52 3.54 -2.63 1.25
N ILE A 53 2.33 -2.90 1.72
CA ILE A 53 2.08 -3.43 3.06
C ILE A 53 2.86 -4.74 3.28
N ILE A 54 2.83 -5.64 2.31
CA ILE A 54 3.56 -6.92 2.35
C ILE A 54 5.07 -6.67 2.35
N GLU A 55 5.57 -5.81 1.48
CA GLU A 55 7.01 -5.53 1.34
C GLU A 55 7.60 -4.86 2.59
N VAL A 56 6.89 -3.90 3.18
CA VAL A 56 7.29 -3.24 4.43
C VAL A 56 7.40 -4.28 5.57
N THR A 57 6.43 -5.17 5.67
CA THR A 57 6.43 -6.23 6.69
C THR A 57 7.58 -7.23 6.46
N ASN A 58 7.83 -7.64 5.22
CA ASN A 58 8.94 -8.51 4.87
C ASN A 58 10.30 -7.86 5.14
N LEU A 59 10.43 -6.56 4.87
CA LEU A 59 11.66 -5.83 5.19
C LEU A 59 11.94 -5.84 6.69
N GLN A 60 10.93 -5.58 7.53
CA GLN A 60 11.09 -5.63 8.99
C GLN A 60 11.47 -7.04 9.45
N ARG A 61 10.86 -8.08 8.90
CA ARG A 61 11.22 -9.47 9.22
C ARG A 61 12.69 -9.74 8.91
N ARG A 62 13.19 -9.36 7.74
CA ARG A 62 14.61 -9.49 7.38
C ARG A 62 15.54 -8.73 8.33
N ILE A 63 15.15 -7.52 8.75
CA ILE A 63 15.92 -6.71 9.71
C ILE A 63 16.01 -7.44 11.07
N LEU A 64 14.89 -7.96 11.57
CA LEU A 64 14.87 -8.71 12.83
C LEU A 64 15.74 -9.97 12.76
N ASP A 65 15.64 -10.73 11.67
CA ASP A 65 16.44 -11.94 11.46
C ASP A 65 17.94 -11.61 11.37
N THR A 66 18.30 -10.55 10.68
CA THR A 66 19.69 -10.09 10.60
C THR A 66 20.24 -9.68 11.95
N ARG A 67 19.45 -9.03 12.81
CA ARG A 67 19.86 -8.63 14.16
C ARG A 67 20.11 -9.85 15.06
N LYS A 68 19.32 -10.91 14.94
CA LYS A 68 19.55 -12.18 15.67
C LYS A 68 20.87 -12.84 15.30
N CYS A 69 21.33 -12.66 14.05
CA CYS A 69 22.53 -13.28 13.52
C CYS A 69 23.83 -12.48 13.78
N LYS A 70 23.77 -11.39 14.53
CA LYS A 70 24.97 -10.62 14.93
C LYS A 70 25.93 -11.44 15.78
N TYR A 71 27.21 -11.08 15.78
CA TYR A 71 28.24 -11.76 16.58
C TYR A 71 27.95 -11.73 18.10
N MET A 72 27.35 -10.64 18.60
CA MET A 72 26.92 -10.50 19.99
C MET A 72 25.54 -9.82 20.04
N PRO A 73 24.46 -10.56 19.79
CA PRO A 73 23.13 -10.01 19.86
C PRO A 73 22.74 -9.73 21.32
N THR A 74 21.94 -8.69 21.55
CA THR A 74 21.33 -8.41 22.84
C THR A 74 20.16 -9.35 23.09
N ASP A 75 19.70 -9.45 24.35
CA ASP A 75 18.53 -10.27 24.69
C ASP A 75 17.27 -9.81 23.92
N GLU A 76 17.12 -8.51 23.70
CA GLU A 76 16.03 -7.93 22.89
C GLU A 76 16.15 -8.30 21.41
N GLU A 77 17.36 -8.38 20.87
CA GLU A 77 17.61 -8.81 19.50
C GLU A 77 17.39 -10.31 19.29
N LEU A 78 17.61 -11.12 20.33
CA LEU A 78 17.34 -12.57 20.32
C LEU A 78 15.83 -12.86 20.45
N ASN A 79 15.11 -12.05 21.24
CA ASN A 79 13.69 -12.20 21.51
C ASN A 79 12.92 -10.91 21.18
N PRO A 80 12.88 -10.49 19.89
CA PRO A 80 12.21 -9.27 19.49
C PRO A 80 10.69 -9.40 19.61
N ASN A 81 9.99 -8.26 19.75
CA ASN A 81 8.56 -8.25 19.60
C ASN A 81 8.21 -8.46 18.11
N THR A 82 7.59 -9.59 17.80
CA THR A 82 7.25 -10.01 16.42
C THR A 82 5.83 -9.67 16.01
N ARG A 83 5.06 -8.98 16.84
CA ARG A 83 3.64 -8.69 16.60
C ARG A 83 3.39 -8.02 15.24
N PHE A 84 4.25 -7.08 14.86
CA PHE A 84 4.15 -6.39 13.57
C PHE A 84 4.36 -7.34 12.39
N VAL A 85 5.39 -8.20 12.44
CA VAL A 85 5.71 -9.12 11.34
C VAL A 85 4.79 -10.35 11.30
N ASP A 86 4.15 -10.68 12.42
CA ASP A 86 3.17 -11.77 12.53
C ASP A 86 1.72 -11.29 12.37
N ASN A 87 1.51 -10.06 11.88
CA ASN A 87 0.20 -9.48 11.62
C ASN A 87 -0.63 -10.37 10.68
N ARG A 88 -1.82 -10.78 11.12
CA ARG A 88 -2.69 -11.73 10.40
C ARG A 88 -3.30 -11.13 9.14
N PHE A 89 -3.54 -9.83 9.13
CA PHE A 89 -4.06 -9.14 7.95
C PHE A 89 -3.02 -9.16 6.82
N VAL A 90 -1.74 -8.94 7.13
CA VAL A 90 -0.65 -9.03 6.14
C VAL A 90 -0.48 -10.45 5.64
N ALA A 91 -0.56 -11.45 6.52
CA ALA A 91 -0.51 -12.86 6.14
C ALA A 91 -1.64 -13.22 5.16
N GLN A 92 -2.84 -12.73 5.43
CA GLN A 92 -3.99 -12.92 4.54
C GLN A 92 -3.78 -12.25 3.17
N LEU A 93 -3.22 -11.05 3.13
CA LEU A 93 -2.88 -10.38 1.87
C LEU A 93 -1.83 -11.17 1.07
N ALA A 94 -0.78 -11.65 1.75
CA ALA A 94 0.30 -12.40 1.12
C ALA A 94 -0.17 -13.75 0.53
N GLU A 95 -1.24 -14.34 1.09
CA GLU A 95 -1.83 -15.59 0.60
C GLU A 95 -2.97 -15.36 -0.42
N ASN A 96 -3.38 -14.13 -0.66
CA ASN A 96 -4.49 -13.82 -1.54
C ASN A 96 -4.14 -14.07 -3.01
N ASP A 97 -4.78 -15.05 -3.62
CA ASP A 97 -4.53 -15.44 -5.01
C ASP A 97 -4.87 -14.36 -6.03
N THR A 98 -5.90 -13.55 -5.75
CA THR A 98 -6.29 -12.44 -6.63
C THR A 98 -5.20 -11.37 -6.66
N LEU A 99 -4.63 -11.02 -5.49
CA LEU A 99 -3.52 -10.08 -5.40
C LEU A 99 -2.28 -10.60 -6.11
N LYS A 100 -1.89 -11.86 -5.85
CA LYS A 100 -0.73 -12.50 -6.49
C LYS A 100 -0.87 -12.48 -8.01
N LYS A 101 -2.02 -12.93 -8.51
CA LYS A 101 -2.29 -12.97 -9.94
C LYS A 101 -2.22 -11.58 -10.58
N TYR A 102 -2.81 -10.57 -9.95
CA TYR A 102 -2.79 -9.21 -10.46
C TYR A 102 -1.36 -8.63 -10.49
N VAL A 103 -0.58 -8.84 -9.42
CA VAL A 103 0.82 -8.41 -9.33
C VAL A 103 1.66 -9.05 -10.42
N ASP A 104 1.48 -10.34 -10.66
CA ASP A 104 2.22 -11.08 -11.71
C ASP A 104 1.82 -10.63 -13.13
N GLU A 105 0.52 -10.47 -13.39
CA GLU A 105 0.01 -10.06 -14.71
C GLU A 105 0.39 -8.62 -15.07
N GLN A 106 0.44 -7.72 -14.10
CA GLN A 106 0.79 -6.30 -14.32
C GLN A 106 2.29 -6.01 -14.09
N GLY A 107 3.06 -6.99 -13.62
CA GLY A 107 4.47 -6.82 -13.33
C GLY A 107 4.76 -5.83 -12.21
N LEU A 108 3.88 -5.73 -11.22
CA LEU A 108 4.04 -4.79 -10.11
C LEU A 108 5.15 -5.23 -9.17
N SER A 109 6.04 -4.32 -8.81
CA SER A 109 7.14 -4.60 -7.89
C SER A 109 7.63 -3.33 -7.21
N TRP A 110 8.08 -3.45 -5.96
CA TRP A 110 8.77 -2.39 -5.20
C TRP A 110 10.29 -2.54 -5.23
N SER A 111 10.84 -3.46 -6.01
CA SER A 111 12.28 -3.74 -6.05
C SER A 111 13.14 -2.58 -6.53
N ASN A 112 12.58 -1.66 -7.30
CA ASN A 112 13.29 -0.46 -7.77
C ASN A 112 13.19 0.72 -6.79
N ASP A 113 12.33 0.61 -5.78
CA ASP A 113 12.00 1.68 -4.83
C ASP A 113 12.27 1.24 -3.37
N GLU A 114 13.34 0.48 -3.15
CA GLU A 114 13.68 -0.06 -1.83
C GLU A 114 13.90 1.05 -0.77
N GLU A 115 14.43 2.19 -1.18
CA GLU A 115 14.61 3.34 -0.29
C GLU A 115 13.28 3.90 0.19
N PHE A 116 12.29 3.99 -0.70
CA PHE A 116 10.93 4.40 -0.35
C PHE A 116 10.29 3.43 0.64
N VAL A 117 10.39 2.12 0.39
CA VAL A 117 9.88 1.08 1.29
C VAL A 117 10.52 1.20 2.68
N LYS A 118 11.82 1.45 2.74
CA LYS A 118 12.55 1.66 4.00
C LYS A 118 12.08 2.92 4.73
N ASN A 119 11.89 4.02 4.03
CA ASN A 119 11.41 5.28 4.61
C ASN A 119 9.99 5.13 5.16
N VAL A 120 9.12 4.41 4.46
CA VAL A 120 7.77 4.08 4.95
C VAL A 120 7.85 3.24 6.21
N LEU A 121 8.69 2.20 6.24
CA LEU A 121 8.90 1.38 7.43
C LEU A 121 9.38 2.22 8.62
N ASP A 122 10.41 3.06 8.43
CA ASP A 122 10.95 3.91 9.49
C ASP A 122 9.89 4.86 10.05
N THR A 123 9.04 5.43 9.18
CA THR A 123 7.91 6.27 9.59
C THR A 123 6.88 5.50 10.39
N ILE A 124 6.54 4.28 9.98
CA ILE A 124 5.61 3.41 10.72
C ILE A 124 6.17 3.08 12.10
N LEU A 125 7.43 2.65 12.19
CA LEU A 125 8.07 2.26 13.44
C LEU A 125 8.21 3.43 14.43
N SER A 126 8.27 4.66 13.93
CA SER A 126 8.36 5.89 14.74
C SER A 126 6.99 6.45 15.13
N SER A 127 5.89 5.87 14.64
CA SER A 127 4.54 6.37 14.87
C SER A 127 4.00 5.97 16.24
N GLU A 128 3.13 6.80 16.81
CA GLU A 128 2.38 6.48 18.02
C GLU A 128 1.45 5.27 17.80
N ILE A 129 0.90 5.13 16.61
CA ILE A 129 0.03 4.02 16.21
C ILE A 129 0.75 2.69 16.39
N TYR A 130 2.03 2.61 15.97
CA TYR A 130 2.86 1.44 16.15
C TYR A 130 3.12 1.14 17.63
N ALA A 131 3.47 2.17 18.42
CA ALA A 131 3.71 2.02 19.85
C ALA A 131 2.46 1.53 20.61
N GLU A 132 1.29 2.06 20.28
CA GLU A 132 0.01 1.62 20.85
C GLU A 132 -0.35 0.19 20.42
N TYR A 133 -0.12 -0.15 19.15
CA TYR A 133 -0.35 -1.50 18.64
C TYR A 133 0.48 -2.56 19.37
N LEU A 134 1.77 -2.28 19.66
CA LEU A 134 2.63 -3.20 20.40
C LEU A 134 2.22 -3.37 21.87
N LYS A 135 1.59 -2.35 22.46
CA LYS A 135 1.12 -2.37 23.86
C LYS A 135 -0.28 -2.94 24.04
N ASN A 136 -1.05 -3.01 22.96
CA ASN A 136 -2.42 -3.47 23.02
C ASN A 136 -2.47 -4.95 23.47
N GLU A 137 -3.21 -5.24 24.54
CA GLU A 137 -3.38 -6.59 25.09
C GLU A 137 -4.32 -7.44 24.21
N GLU A 138 -5.16 -6.81 23.40
CA GLU A 138 -6.06 -7.51 22.48
C GLU A 138 -5.28 -8.02 21.27
N ASP A 139 -5.16 -9.33 21.17
CA ASP A 139 -4.51 -10.03 20.05
C ASP A 139 -5.57 -10.70 19.17
N SER A 140 -6.13 -9.92 18.24
CA SER A 140 -7.16 -10.36 17.31
C SER A 140 -6.87 -9.92 15.87
N TYR A 141 -7.53 -10.57 14.91
CA TYR A 141 -7.48 -10.17 13.51
C TYR A 141 -8.00 -8.75 13.29
N GLU A 142 -9.05 -8.37 14.00
CA GLU A 142 -9.65 -7.03 13.94
C GLU A 142 -8.65 -5.97 14.38
N THR A 143 -7.88 -6.22 15.43
CA THR A 143 -6.82 -5.33 15.91
C THR A 143 -5.70 -5.20 14.89
N ASP A 144 -5.31 -6.30 14.26
CA ASP A 144 -4.29 -6.32 13.21
C ASP A 144 -4.73 -5.54 11.96
N ARG A 145 -5.97 -5.72 11.54
CA ARG A 145 -6.57 -4.99 10.42
C ARG A 145 -6.73 -3.49 10.72
N GLU A 146 -7.19 -3.16 11.93
CA GLU A 146 -7.38 -1.78 12.36
C GLU A 146 -6.06 -1.02 12.43
N PHE A 147 -4.99 -1.66 12.89
CA PHE A 147 -3.64 -1.10 12.84
C PHE A 147 -3.26 -0.65 11.43
N TRP A 148 -3.40 -1.52 10.44
CA TRP A 148 -3.08 -1.18 9.05
C TRP A 148 -4.02 -0.16 8.44
N ARG A 149 -5.30 -0.14 8.85
CA ARG A 149 -6.23 0.91 8.44
C ARG A 149 -5.76 2.29 8.93
N GLN A 150 -5.35 2.40 10.18
CA GLN A 150 -4.83 3.64 10.76
C GLN A 150 -3.50 4.06 10.14
N ILE A 151 -2.59 3.12 9.90
CA ILE A 151 -1.33 3.39 9.20
C ILE A 151 -1.61 3.89 7.79
N PHE A 152 -2.51 3.26 7.06
CA PHE A 152 -2.87 3.69 5.71
C PHE A 152 -3.43 5.11 5.68
N GLU A 153 -4.36 5.42 6.57
CA GLU A 153 -4.98 6.75 6.62
C GLU A 153 -4.02 7.85 7.07
N LYS A 154 -3.23 7.62 8.12
CA LYS A 154 -2.43 8.67 8.76
C LYS A 154 -0.99 8.74 8.27
N VAL A 155 -0.39 7.64 7.90
CA VAL A 155 1.01 7.57 7.47
C VAL A 155 1.10 7.56 5.95
N ILE A 156 0.36 6.69 5.29
CA ILE A 156 0.45 6.51 3.85
C ILE A 156 -0.30 7.62 3.10
N CYS A 157 -1.58 7.86 3.42
CA CYS A 157 -2.36 8.90 2.74
C CYS A 157 -2.05 10.33 3.21
N GLY A 158 -1.55 10.50 4.43
CA GLY A 158 -1.19 11.80 5.01
C GLY A 158 0.26 12.23 4.78
N ASN A 159 1.06 11.43 4.07
CA ASN A 159 2.48 11.71 3.89
C ASN A 159 2.73 12.47 2.58
N GLU A 160 3.42 13.62 2.67
CA GLU A 160 3.88 14.40 1.50
C GLU A 160 4.70 13.57 0.51
N MET A 161 5.42 12.53 0.98
CA MET A 161 6.19 11.61 0.14
C MET A 161 5.31 10.86 -0.87
N ILE A 162 4.06 10.55 -0.56
CA ILE A 162 3.14 9.88 -1.49
C ILE A 162 2.56 10.86 -2.49
N GLU A 163 2.30 12.10 -2.08
CA GLU A 163 1.93 13.17 -3.01
C GLU A 163 3.07 13.43 -4.00
N GLU A 164 4.32 13.38 -3.55
CA GLU A 164 5.51 13.53 -4.38
C GLU A 164 5.67 12.34 -5.34
N TYR A 165 5.57 11.10 -4.87
CA TYR A 165 5.59 9.89 -5.70
C TYR A 165 4.47 9.90 -6.77
N ARG A 166 3.26 10.25 -6.38
CA ARG A 166 2.12 10.39 -7.31
C ARG A 166 2.32 11.51 -8.33
N SER A 167 3.05 12.57 -7.98
CA SER A 167 3.37 13.68 -8.89
C SER A 167 4.46 13.33 -9.89
N GLU A 168 5.42 12.50 -9.51
CA GLU A 168 6.49 11.99 -10.39
C GLU A 168 5.95 10.99 -11.42
N GLU A 169 5.08 10.06 -11.03
CA GLU A 169 4.41 9.15 -11.98
C GLU A 169 3.61 9.92 -13.03
N ARG A 170 2.98 11.04 -12.66
CA ARG A 170 2.26 11.92 -13.61
C ARG A 170 3.16 12.65 -14.59
N ARG A 171 4.45 12.84 -14.26
CA ARG A 171 5.43 13.52 -15.14
C ARG A 171 6.11 12.59 -16.14
N VAL A 172 6.12 11.30 -15.85
CA VAL A 172 6.79 10.27 -16.68
C VAL A 172 5.81 9.58 -17.65
N GLY A 173 4.50 9.78 -17.51
CA GLY A 173 3.44 9.31 -18.40
C GLY A 173 2.86 10.42 -19.24
#